data_24e2ba137b9101489a7f9c46e577781d
#
_entry.id   24e2ba137b9101489a7f9c46e577781d
#
_cell.length_a   1.000
_cell.length_b   1.000
_cell.length_c   1.000
_cell.angle_alpha   90.00
_cell.angle_beta   90.00
_cell.angle_gamma   90.00
#
_symmetry.space_group_name_H-M   'P 1'
#
loop_
_entity.id
_entity.type
_entity.pdbx_description
1 polymer ?
#
loop_
_entity_poly.entity_id
_entity_poly.type
_entity_poly.pdbx_seq_one_letter_code
_entity_poly.pdbx_strand_id
1 'polypeptide(L)'
;MLNCIYTRKLRHNCEKSNLKIQANVRKNLVLVGMMGVGKTTLGKIVSKMTDLKFIDTDANIEKNCLMKISEIFKRKGEKFFRLEEKKEVLKLLKESNSVIALGGGAFIDKTVRDNILKNAISIWLDTNLKDLNKRTKWNNKRPLLNKENNQKEFNKLYE
;
A
#
# COMPACT_ATOMS: atom_id res chain seq x y z
N MET A 1 -4.74 18.04 18.35
CA MET A 1 -4.05 18.67 17.20
C MET A 1 -4.21 17.75 16.01
N LEU A 2 -5.03 18.16 15.07
CA LEU A 2 -5.40 17.39 13.86
C LEU A 2 -4.21 17.35 12.90
N ASN A 3 -3.64 16.17 12.69
CA ASN A 3 -2.69 15.97 11.60
C ASN A 3 -3.45 15.95 10.27
N CYS A 4 -3.14 16.95 9.47
CA CYS A 4 -3.75 17.26 8.19
C CYS A 4 -3.71 16.05 7.24
N ILE A 5 -4.87 15.50 6.93
CA ILE A 5 -5.05 14.51 5.86
C ILE A 5 -5.03 15.30 4.55
N TYR A 6 -3.91 15.26 3.84
CA TYR A 6 -3.83 15.84 2.49
C TYR A 6 -4.48 14.89 1.49
N THR A 7 -5.76 15.13 1.19
CA THR A 7 -6.41 14.60 0.00
C THR A 7 -6.03 15.48 -1.19
N ARG A 8 -5.04 15.12 -1.97
CA ARG A 8 -4.72 15.79 -3.22
C ARG A 8 -5.22 14.96 -4.39
N LYS A 9 -6.30 15.40 -5.00
CA LYS A 9 -6.77 14.96 -6.31
C LYS A 9 -5.71 15.36 -7.34
N LEU A 10 -4.87 14.43 -7.74
CA LEU A 10 -3.90 14.66 -8.82
C LEU A 10 -4.65 14.73 -10.15
N ARG A 11 -4.98 15.94 -10.59
CA ARG A 11 -5.33 16.20 -11.99
C ARG A 11 -4.06 16.18 -12.82
N HIS A 12 -4.15 15.55 -13.99
CA HIS A 12 -3.12 15.55 -15.02
C HIS A 12 -2.70 16.98 -15.38
N ASN A 13 -1.52 17.37 -14.95
CA ASN A 13 -0.65 18.31 -15.65
C ASN A 13 0.74 18.09 -15.05
N CYS A 14 1.53 17.27 -15.74
CA CYS A 14 2.91 17.03 -15.39
C CYS A 14 3.76 18.09 -16.12
N GLU A 15 3.75 19.32 -15.64
CA GLU A 15 4.82 20.26 -15.96
C GLU A 15 6.06 19.86 -15.16
N LYS A 16 7.17 19.73 -15.86
CA LYS A 16 8.50 19.42 -15.32
C LYS A 16 8.97 20.54 -14.38
N SER A 17 8.38 20.63 -13.21
CA SER A 17 8.96 21.42 -12.12
C SER A 17 9.99 20.54 -11.42
N ASN A 18 11.25 20.92 -11.46
CA ASN A 18 12.35 20.38 -10.69
C ASN A 18 12.06 20.58 -9.17
N LEU A 19 11.15 19.80 -8.62
CA LEU A 19 11.01 19.69 -7.18
C LEU A 19 12.17 18.80 -6.71
N LYS A 20 13.34 19.40 -6.48
CA LYS A 20 14.32 18.86 -5.56
C LYS A 20 13.66 18.89 -4.18
N ILE A 21 12.93 17.83 -3.82
CA ILE A 21 12.56 17.57 -2.44
C ILE A 21 13.89 17.36 -1.73
N GLN A 22 14.37 18.38 -1.05
CA GLN A 22 15.61 18.30 -0.29
C GLN A 22 15.48 17.15 0.70
N ALA A 23 16.39 16.19 0.59
CA ALA A 23 16.42 14.90 1.28
C ALA A 23 16.73 15.01 2.78
N ASN A 24 16.05 15.90 3.51
CA ASN A 24 16.08 15.93 4.97
C ASN A 24 14.87 15.20 5.60
N VAL A 25 14.08 14.48 4.81
CA VAL A 25 12.97 13.68 5.31
C VAL A 25 13.51 12.33 5.74
N ARG A 26 13.92 12.23 6.99
CA ARG A 26 14.29 10.97 7.65
C ARG A 26 13.08 10.01 7.85
N LYS A 27 11.91 10.31 7.30
CA LYS A 27 10.70 9.51 7.45
C LYS A 27 10.38 8.73 6.18
N ASN A 28 9.87 7.52 6.35
CA ASN A 28 9.33 6.75 5.24
C ASN A 28 8.10 7.42 4.64
N LEU A 29 7.92 7.28 3.34
CA LEU A 29 6.70 7.62 2.62
C LEU A 29 5.87 6.36 2.42
N VAL A 30 4.71 6.25 3.06
CA VAL A 30 3.86 5.06 3.02
C VAL A 30 2.64 5.33 2.14
N LEU A 31 2.52 4.57 1.05
CA LEU A 31 1.38 4.62 0.15
C LEU A 31 0.30 3.67 0.64
N VAL A 32 -0.85 4.22 1.00
CA VAL A 32 -2.02 3.51 1.51
C VAL A 32 -3.15 3.59 0.49
N GLY A 33 -4.07 2.66 0.50
CA GLY A 33 -5.24 2.63 -0.37
C GLY A 33 -5.58 1.24 -0.87
N MET A 34 -6.72 1.11 -1.52
CA MET A 34 -7.26 -0.15 -1.99
C MET A 34 -6.33 -0.87 -2.97
N MET A 35 -6.50 -2.19 -3.07
CA MET A 35 -5.84 -2.98 -4.10
C MET A 35 -6.22 -2.46 -5.50
N GLY A 36 -5.25 -2.42 -6.42
CA GLY A 36 -5.48 -1.93 -7.78
C GLY A 36 -5.44 -0.40 -7.95
N VAL A 37 -5.37 0.39 -6.87
CA VAL A 37 -5.29 1.86 -6.93
C VAL A 37 -3.99 2.38 -7.56
N GLY A 38 -2.96 1.55 -7.66
CA GLY A 38 -1.69 1.91 -8.31
C GLY A 38 -0.55 2.21 -7.34
N LYS A 39 -0.62 1.80 -6.07
CA LYS A 39 0.44 2.01 -5.07
C LYS A 39 1.83 1.59 -5.56
N THR A 40 1.96 0.38 -6.08
CA THR A 40 3.22 -0.16 -6.60
C THR A 40 3.76 0.66 -7.77
N THR A 41 2.88 1.07 -8.70
CA THR A 41 3.27 1.87 -9.88
C THR A 41 3.72 3.26 -9.46
N LEU A 42 2.90 3.95 -8.66
CA LEU A 42 3.23 5.28 -8.16
C LEU A 42 4.48 5.25 -7.27
N GLY A 43 4.59 4.24 -6.39
CA GLY A 43 5.73 4.09 -5.51
C GLY A 43 7.05 3.96 -6.24
N LYS A 44 7.09 3.20 -7.34
CA LYS A 44 8.27 3.09 -8.20
C LYS A 44 8.62 4.42 -8.89
N ILE A 45 7.62 5.19 -9.32
CA ILE A 45 7.85 6.51 -9.93
C ILE A 45 8.40 7.48 -8.89
N VAL A 46 7.76 7.57 -7.73
CA VAL A 46 8.19 8.46 -6.64
C VAL A 46 9.59 8.10 -6.14
N SER A 47 9.88 6.81 -5.97
CA SER A 47 11.20 6.31 -5.60
C SER A 47 12.29 6.80 -6.55
N LYS A 48 12.07 6.70 -7.86
CA LYS A 48 13.02 7.21 -8.89
C LYS A 48 13.18 8.74 -8.87
N MET A 49 12.11 9.47 -8.53
CA MET A 49 12.13 10.94 -8.48
C MET A 49 12.81 11.48 -7.21
N THR A 50 12.79 10.71 -6.13
CA THR A 50 13.28 11.13 -4.80
C THR A 50 14.56 10.43 -4.38
N ASP A 51 15.03 9.48 -5.18
CA ASP A 51 16.18 8.61 -4.87
C ASP A 51 15.99 7.80 -3.56
N LEU A 52 14.71 7.54 -3.19
CA LEU A 52 14.36 6.72 -2.05
C LEU A 52 14.22 5.25 -2.47
N LYS A 53 14.53 4.31 -1.58
CA LYS A 53 14.35 2.88 -1.83
C LYS A 53 12.86 2.55 -1.96
N PHE A 54 12.45 1.87 -3.03
CA PHE A 54 11.08 1.36 -3.16
C PHE A 54 10.94 -0.02 -2.51
N ILE A 55 9.89 -0.18 -1.71
CA ILE A 55 9.55 -1.44 -1.03
C ILE A 55 8.05 -1.72 -1.22
N ASP A 56 7.72 -2.94 -1.68
CA ASP A 56 6.35 -3.44 -1.74
C ASP A 56 6.20 -4.52 -0.65
N THR A 57 5.31 -4.30 0.33
CA THR A 57 5.16 -5.19 1.48
C THR A 57 4.67 -6.58 1.06
N ASP A 58 3.77 -6.66 0.07
CA ASP A 58 3.25 -7.92 -0.43
C ASP A 58 4.39 -8.76 -1.07
N ALA A 59 5.24 -8.11 -1.88
CA ALA A 59 6.39 -8.76 -2.51
C ALA A 59 7.42 -9.26 -1.47
N ASN A 60 7.66 -8.48 -0.41
CA ASN A 60 8.57 -8.90 0.66
C ASN A 60 8.01 -10.11 1.43
N ILE A 61 6.71 -10.14 1.72
CA ILE A 61 6.07 -11.28 2.38
C ILE A 61 6.19 -12.54 1.51
N GLU A 62 5.90 -12.44 0.20
CA GLU A 62 6.09 -13.56 -0.72
C GLU A 62 7.52 -14.10 -0.70
N LYS A 63 8.51 -13.19 -0.71
CA LYS A 63 9.93 -13.54 -0.65
C LYS A 63 10.30 -14.20 0.67
N ASN A 64 9.86 -13.64 1.80
CA ASN A 64 10.18 -14.17 3.13
C ASN A 64 9.52 -15.53 3.40
N CYS A 65 8.29 -15.72 2.91
CA CYS A 65 7.57 -16.99 3.05
C CYS A 65 7.91 -18.03 1.98
N LEU A 66 8.68 -17.67 0.94
CA LEU A 66 8.96 -18.50 -0.24
C LEU A 66 7.67 -19.04 -0.89
N MET A 67 6.60 -18.28 -0.80
CA MET A 67 5.25 -18.66 -1.28
C MET A 67 4.53 -17.44 -1.84
N LYS A 68 3.67 -17.68 -2.83
CA LYS A 68 2.73 -16.64 -3.31
C LYS A 68 1.67 -16.35 -2.24
N ILE A 69 1.17 -15.11 -2.19
CA ILE A 69 0.12 -14.72 -1.23
C ILE A 69 -1.07 -15.66 -1.32
N SER A 70 -1.51 -16.03 -2.54
CA SER A 70 -2.59 -16.99 -2.75
C SER A 70 -2.33 -18.35 -2.12
N GLU A 71 -1.08 -18.80 -2.13
CA GLU A 71 -0.66 -20.05 -1.52
C GLU A 71 -0.58 -19.95 0.01
N ILE A 72 -0.12 -18.82 0.53
CA ILE A 72 -0.12 -18.53 1.97
C ILE A 72 -1.54 -18.60 2.51
N PHE A 73 -2.49 -17.94 1.86
CA PHE A 73 -3.90 -18.00 2.27
C PHE A 73 -4.46 -19.42 2.23
N LYS A 74 -4.16 -20.19 1.17
CA LYS A 74 -4.63 -21.57 1.02
C LYS A 74 -4.04 -22.53 2.06
N ARG A 75 -2.72 -22.43 2.34
CA ARG A 75 -2.01 -23.38 3.19
C ARG A 75 -1.95 -22.98 4.65
N LYS A 76 -1.85 -21.66 4.94
CA LYS A 76 -1.61 -21.14 6.29
C LYS A 76 -2.75 -20.26 6.81
N GLY A 77 -3.66 -19.86 5.94
CA GLY A 77 -4.83 -19.06 6.28
C GLY A 77 -4.55 -17.57 6.44
N GLU A 78 -5.63 -16.80 6.51
CA GLU A 78 -5.57 -15.33 6.59
C GLU A 78 -4.88 -14.84 7.87
N LYS A 79 -5.13 -15.47 9.02
CA LYS A 79 -4.52 -15.07 10.29
C LYS A 79 -2.99 -15.07 10.24
N PHE A 80 -2.42 -16.08 9.61
CA PHE A 80 -0.97 -16.15 9.41
C PHE A 80 -0.48 -15.02 8.51
N PHE A 81 -1.16 -14.79 7.36
CA PHE A 81 -0.80 -13.70 6.46
C PHE A 81 -0.84 -12.33 7.18
N ARG A 82 -1.90 -12.04 7.94
CA ARG A 82 -2.02 -10.77 8.67
C ARG A 82 -0.93 -10.59 9.73
N LEU A 83 -0.50 -11.67 10.36
CA LEU A 83 0.61 -11.61 11.30
C LEU A 83 1.94 -11.26 10.61
N GLU A 84 2.23 -11.90 9.47
CA GLU A 84 3.44 -11.62 8.70
C GLU A 84 3.39 -10.21 8.07
N GLU A 85 2.23 -9.77 7.58
CA GLU A 85 1.99 -8.41 7.09
C GLU A 85 2.29 -7.36 8.17
N LYS A 86 1.77 -7.55 9.37
CA LYS A 86 2.04 -6.69 10.53
C LYS A 86 3.52 -6.66 10.90
N LYS A 87 4.16 -7.80 11.01
CA LYS A 87 5.60 -7.91 11.33
C LYS A 87 6.44 -7.17 10.29
N GLU A 88 6.16 -7.37 9.00
CA GLU A 88 6.92 -6.74 7.92
C GLU A 88 6.78 -5.23 7.97
N VAL A 89 5.56 -4.70 8.11
CA VAL A 89 5.34 -3.24 8.19
C VAL A 89 6.05 -2.64 9.39
N LEU A 90 5.91 -3.24 10.58
CA LEU A 90 6.56 -2.72 11.78
C LEU A 90 8.09 -2.78 11.71
N LYS A 91 8.64 -3.78 11.01
CA LYS A 91 10.08 -3.86 10.71
C LYS A 91 10.51 -2.71 9.80
N LEU A 92 9.80 -2.48 8.69
CA LEU A 92 10.12 -1.43 7.73
C LEU A 92 10.02 -0.02 8.33
N LEU A 93 9.11 0.20 9.28
CA LEU A 93 8.97 1.49 9.96
C LEU A 93 10.13 1.82 10.91
N LYS A 94 10.99 0.86 11.24
CA LYS A 94 12.24 1.12 12.00
C LYS A 94 13.36 1.64 11.10
N GLU A 95 13.26 1.41 9.80
CA GLU A 95 14.16 1.97 8.80
C GLU A 95 13.64 3.34 8.35
N SER A 96 14.41 4.05 7.55
CA SER A 96 14.05 5.36 7.00
C SER A 96 14.40 5.44 5.51
N ASN A 97 14.03 6.54 4.87
CA ASN A 97 14.36 6.82 3.47
C ASN A 97 13.80 5.80 2.46
N SER A 98 12.57 5.34 2.69
CA SER A 98 11.91 4.40 1.79
C SER A 98 10.53 4.88 1.36
N VAL A 99 10.15 4.54 0.13
CA VAL A 99 8.77 4.59 -0.36
C VAL A 99 8.18 3.20 -0.21
N ILE A 100 7.21 3.04 0.68
CA ILE A 100 6.60 1.77 1.03
C ILE A 100 5.20 1.68 0.41
N ALA A 101 4.97 0.74 -0.49
CA ALA A 101 3.63 0.38 -0.95
C ALA A 101 3.03 -0.66 0.00
N LEU A 102 1.98 -0.26 0.72
CA LEU A 102 1.35 -1.09 1.74
C LEU A 102 0.36 -2.10 1.12
N GLY A 103 0.28 -3.31 1.68
CA GLY A 103 -0.79 -4.25 1.36
C GLY A 103 -2.18 -3.64 1.58
N GLY A 104 -3.15 -3.99 0.72
CA GLY A 104 -4.45 -3.31 0.67
C GLY A 104 -5.26 -3.34 1.97
N GLY A 105 -5.02 -4.33 2.84
CA GLY A 105 -5.71 -4.48 4.12
C GLY A 105 -4.87 -4.16 5.36
N ALA A 106 -3.57 -3.90 5.20
CA ALA A 106 -2.66 -3.74 6.33
C ALA A 106 -3.00 -2.53 7.22
N PHE A 107 -3.56 -1.47 6.62
CA PHE A 107 -3.93 -0.24 7.35
C PHE A 107 -5.16 -0.40 8.26
N ILE A 108 -5.91 -1.52 8.13
CA ILE A 108 -7.05 -1.86 8.99
C ILE A 108 -6.57 -2.24 10.41
N ASP A 109 -5.41 -2.89 10.53
CA ASP A 109 -4.83 -3.20 11.85
C ASP A 109 -4.50 -1.90 12.59
N LYS A 110 -5.10 -1.72 13.76
CA LYS A 110 -4.92 -0.51 14.60
C LYS A 110 -3.45 -0.25 14.93
N THR A 111 -2.69 -1.30 15.28
CA THR A 111 -1.28 -1.14 15.64
C THR A 111 -0.45 -0.68 14.46
N VAL A 112 -0.68 -1.25 13.27
CA VAL A 112 -0.01 -0.85 12.03
C VAL A 112 -0.34 0.60 11.71
N ARG A 113 -1.62 0.96 11.73
CA ARG A 113 -2.09 2.32 11.44
C ARG A 113 -1.48 3.36 12.38
N ASP A 114 -1.55 3.13 13.70
CA ASP A 114 -1.01 4.05 14.71
C ASP A 114 0.50 4.24 14.54
N ASN A 115 1.24 3.16 14.26
CA ASN A 115 2.69 3.26 13.99
C ASN A 115 3.02 4.01 12.71
N ILE A 116 2.26 3.80 11.64
CA ILE A 116 2.46 4.54 10.38
C ILE A 116 2.19 6.03 10.61
N LEU A 117 1.06 6.39 11.23
CA LEU A 117 0.70 7.78 11.47
C LEU A 117 1.70 8.51 12.37
N LYS A 118 2.34 7.79 13.31
CA LYS A 118 3.35 8.35 14.21
C LYS A 118 4.72 8.51 13.55
N ASN A 119 5.16 7.51 12.75
CA ASN A 119 6.55 7.37 12.35
C ASN A 119 6.80 7.61 10.87
N ALA A 120 5.78 7.77 10.04
CA ALA A 120 5.90 7.91 8.60
C ALA A 120 5.03 9.04 8.05
N ILE A 121 5.23 9.39 6.78
CA ILE A 121 4.31 10.22 6.01
C ILE A 121 3.41 9.28 5.23
N SER A 122 2.12 9.25 5.56
CA SER A 122 1.15 8.42 4.84
C SER A 122 0.43 9.20 3.76
N ILE A 123 0.33 8.61 2.57
CA ILE A 123 -0.43 9.14 1.44
C ILE A 123 -1.52 8.15 1.09
N TRP A 124 -2.76 8.57 1.24
CA TRP A 124 -3.91 7.80 0.83
C TRP A 124 -4.15 7.99 -0.67
N LEU A 125 -4.10 6.87 -1.41
CA LEU A 125 -4.46 6.86 -2.83
C LEU A 125 -5.92 6.44 -2.95
N ASP A 126 -6.73 7.36 -3.46
CA ASP A 126 -8.13 7.13 -3.74
C ASP A 126 -8.40 7.08 -5.23
N THR A 127 -9.36 6.26 -5.65
CA THR A 127 -9.82 6.19 -7.03
C THR A 127 -11.26 5.71 -7.08
N ASN A 128 -11.97 6.03 -8.14
CA ASN A 128 -13.35 5.62 -8.33
C ASN A 128 -13.48 4.08 -8.38
N LEU A 129 -14.46 3.53 -7.68
CA LEU A 129 -14.77 2.09 -7.64
C LEU A 129 -14.94 1.48 -9.04
N LYS A 130 -15.52 2.22 -9.99
CA LYS A 130 -15.67 1.76 -11.38
C LYS A 130 -14.32 1.49 -12.05
N ASP A 131 -13.32 2.34 -11.79
CA ASP A 131 -11.98 2.20 -12.34
C ASP A 131 -11.19 1.11 -11.64
N LEU A 132 -11.36 0.95 -10.32
CA LEU A 132 -10.81 -0.16 -9.57
C LEU A 132 -11.32 -1.50 -10.10
N ASN A 133 -12.63 -1.62 -10.30
CA ASN A 133 -13.25 -2.84 -10.82
C ASN A 133 -12.71 -3.20 -12.22
N LYS A 134 -12.52 -2.22 -13.11
CA LYS A 134 -11.90 -2.46 -14.41
C LYS A 134 -10.49 -3.01 -14.27
N ARG A 135 -9.66 -2.40 -13.41
CA ARG A 135 -8.26 -2.79 -13.20
C ARG A 135 -8.09 -4.11 -12.48
N THR A 136 -9.02 -4.48 -11.60
CA THR A 136 -8.95 -5.72 -10.80
C THR A 136 -9.53 -6.93 -11.51
N LYS A 137 -10.51 -6.77 -12.40
CA LYS A 137 -11.06 -7.86 -13.23
C LYS A 137 -10.00 -8.55 -14.10
N TRP A 138 -8.91 -7.87 -14.43
CA TRP A 138 -7.81 -8.40 -15.27
C TRP A 138 -6.72 -9.12 -14.44
N ASN A 139 -6.83 -9.19 -13.12
CA ASN A 139 -5.77 -9.73 -12.28
C ASN A 139 -6.25 -10.93 -11.44
N ASN A 140 -6.25 -12.12 -12.07
CA ASN A 140 -6.58 -13.42 -11.43
C ASN A 140 -5.62 -13.83 -10.28
N LYS A 141 -4.69 -12.98 -9.87
CA LYS A 141 -3.61 -13.32 -8.91
C LYS A 141 -3.94 -13.04 -7.44
N ARG A 142 -5.19 -12.64 -7.11
CA ARG A 142 -5.53 -12.20 -5.75
C ARG A 142 -6.65 -13.04 -5.13
N PRO A 143 -6.37 -13.79 -4.03
CA PRO A 143 -7.29 -14.76 -3.43
C PRO A 143 -8.54 -14.13 -2.78
N LEU A 144 -8.48 -12.85 -2.38
CA LEU A 144 -9.61 -12.14 -1.76
C LEU A 144 -10.65 -11.62 -2.77
N LEU A 145 -10.43 -11.84 -4.07
CA LEU A 145 -11.36 -11.45 -5.13
C LEU A 145 -12.03 -12.70 -5.75
N ASN A 146 -12.68 -13.55 -4.96
CA ASN A 146 -13.49 -14.65 -5.48
C ASN A 146 -14.74 -14.11 -6.20
N LYS A 147 -15.07 -14.70 -7.36
CA LYS A 147 -15.93 -14.14 -8.41
C LYS A 147 -17.38 -13.81 -8.00
N GLU A 148 -17.89 -14.30 -6.88
CA GLU A 148 -19.30 -14.16 -6.53
C GLU A 148 -19.63 -13.20 -5.38
N ASN A 149 -18.65 -12.82 -4.55
CA ASN A 149 -18.85 -11.92 -3.40
C ASN A 149 -18.15 -10.58 -3.50
N ASN A 150 -17.52 -10.28 -4.63
CA ASN A 150 -16.61 -9.17 -4.81
C ASN A 150 -17.17 -7.78 -4.48
N GLN A 151 -18.45 -7.55 -4.80
CA GLN A 151 -19.04 -6.22 -4.61
C GLN A 151 -19.35 -5.94 -3.14
N LYS A 152 -19.80 -6.96 -2.37
CA LYS A 152 -20.12 -6.80 -0.95
C LYS A 152 -18.89 -6.70 -0.07
N GLU A 153 -17.83 -7.50 -0.35
CA GLU A 153 -16.57 -7.42 0.37
C GLU A 153 -15.77 -6.16 0.02
N PHE A 154 -15.86 -5.72 -1.24
CA PHE A 154 -15.27 -4.46 -1.69
C PHE A 154 -15.89 -3.26 -0.95
N ASN A 155 -17.21 -3.24 -0.81
CA ASN A 155 -17.91 -2.17 -0.11
C ASN A 155 -17.58 -2.16 1.40
N LYS A 156 -17.50 -3.35 2.04
CA LYS A 156 -17.08 -3.45 3.46
C LYS A 156 -15.67 -2.96 3.75
N LEU A 157 -14.78 -2.98 2.77
CA LEU A 157 -13.42 -2.46 2.92
C LEU A 157 -13.34 -0.94 2.63
N TYR A 158 -14.43 -0.37 2.11
CA TYR A 158 -14.51 1.04 1.73
C TYR A 158 -15.25 1.88 2.78
N GLU A 159 -16.08 1.24 3.63
CA GLU A 159 -16.70 1.84 4.81
C GLU A 159 -15.73 1.81 6.01
#